data_ce3b5fc508f93bb6e05eb4f7e1fb213b
#
_entry.id   ce3b5fc508f93bb6e05eb4f7e1fb213b
#
_cell.length_a   1.000
_cell.length_b   1.000
_cell.length_c   1.000
_cell.angle_alpha   90.00
_cell.angle_beta   90.00
_cell.angle_gamma   90.00
#
_symmetry.space_group_name_H-M   'P 1'
#
loop_
_entity.id
_entity.type
_entity.pdbx_description
1 polymer ?
#
loop_
_entity_poly.entity_id
_entity_poly.type
_entity_poly.pdbx_seq_one_letter_code
_entity_poly.pdbx_strand_id
1 'polypeptide(L)'
;MQRRQFTQIAAASTLALLANTNSLAQMAKPQAGVDYIALEKPVPFEPVAGKVEVIEFFGYWCPHCNAFEPELETWLKRLPANISFKRIPVAFNDAAVPLQKLYYTLEAMGRVTDMQRKVFTAIHAEKLNLNTQEGIVAWAVKQGMDQKKFIDIYTSFAVNTKVTRAKQMVNAFKIDGVPSLGIAGRFYTDGTLAKGMTRALQVAEQLANETKNA
;
A
#
# COMPACT_ATOMS: atom_id res chain seq x y z
N MET A 1 69.06 -20.60 56.33
CA MET A 1 67.65 -20.43 56.72
C MET A 1 67.03 -19.45 55.77
N GLN A 2 66.27 -19.93 54.76
CA GLN A 2 65.67 -19.11 53.74
C GLN A 2 64.15 -19.08 53.98
N ARG A 3 63.62 -17.89 54.22
CA ARG A 3 62.18 -17.65 54.32
C ARG A 3 61.62 -17.35 52.92
N ARG A 4 60.78 -18.24 52.40
CA ARG A 4 59.98 -18.06 51.16
C ARG A 4 58.84 -17.14 51.48
N GLN A 5 58.79 -15.99 50.81
CA GLN A 5 57.63 -15.14 50.80
C GLN A 5 56.76 -15.55 49.63
N PHE A 6 55.50 -15.95 49.89
CA PHE A 6 54.48 -16.19 48.90
C PHE A 6 53.83 -14.87 48.57
N THR A 7 54.01 -14.41 47.33
CA THR A 7 53.30 -13.26 46.81
C THR A 7 51.97 -13.76 46.24
N GLN A 8 50.85 -13.36 46.86
CA GLN A 8 49.52 -13.63 46.37
C GLN A 8 49.21 -12.60 45.26
N ILE A 9 49.03 -13.07 44.01
CA ILE A 9 48.56 -12.28 42.90
C ILE A 9 47.06 -12.33 42.98
N ALA A 10 46.43 -11.20 43.33
CA ALA A 10 44.96 -11.00 43.22
C ALA A 10 44.60 -10.76 41.76
N ALA A 11 43.97 -11.74 41.12
CA ALA A 11 43.39 -11.60 39.79
C ALA A 11 42.08 -10.80 39.91
N ALA A 12 42.13 -9.53 39.54
CA ALA A 12 40.93 -8.71 39.39
C ALA A 12 40.20 -9.12 38.09
N SER A 13 39.15 -9.91 38.23
CA SER A 13 38.25 -10.26 37.13
C SER A 13 37.34 -9.05 36.80
N THR A 14 37.71 -8.26 35.81
CA THR A 14 36.84 -7.25 35.23
C THR A 14 35.72 -7.92 34.41
N LEU A 15 34.54 -8.01 35.02
CA LEU A 15 33.32 -8.41 34.34
C LEU A 15 32.97 -7.29 33.38
N ALA A 16 33.34 -7.44 32.10
CA ALA A 16 32.82 -6.58 31.03
C ALA A 16 31.33 -6.91 30.81
N LEU A 17 30.43 -6.09 31.35
CA LEU A 17 29.04 -6.08 30.97
C LEU A 17 28.97 -5.70 29.47
N LEU A 18 28.80 -6.71 28.63
CA LEU A 18 28.35 -6.51 27.27
C LEU A 18 26.91 -5.98 27.34
N ALA A 19 26.76 -4.66 27.36
CA ALA A 19 25.49 -4.01 27.08
C ALA A 19 25.11 -4.39 25.65
N ASN A 20 24.28 -5.42 25.49
CA ASN A 20 23.54 -5.66 24.27
C ASN A 20 22.64 -4.44 24.03
N THR A 21 23.18 -3.40 23.41
CA THR A 21 22.36 -2.38 22.78
C THR A 21 21.64 -3.06 21.64
N ASN A 22 20.39 -3.47 21.88
CA ASN A 22 19.44 -3.71 20.82
C ASN A 22 19.35 -2.41 20.00
N SER A 23 20.23 -2.27 19.01
CA SER A 23 20.05 -1.34 17.92
C SER A 23 18.80 -1.78 17.16
N LEU A 24 17.63 -1.39 17.69
CA LEU A 24 16.48 -1.17 16.81
C LEU A 24 17.02 -0.15 15.80
N ALA A 25 17.31 -0.64 14.60
CA ALA A 25 17.77 0.23 13.53
C ALA A 25 16.70 1.32 13.40
N GLN A 26 16.99 2.48 13.97
CA GLN A 26 16.10 3.63 13.94
C GLN A 26 15.99 3.99 12.47
N MET A 27 14.85 3.63 11.87
CA MET A 27 14.65 3.85 10.44
C MET A 27 14.92 5.31 10.14
N ALA A 28 15.78 5.57 9.17
CA ALA A 28 16.14 6.92 8.78
C ALA A 28 14.84 7.71 8.46
N LYS A 29 14.75 8.92 8.99
CA LYS A 29 13.61 9.80 8.75
C LYS A 29 13.42 10.03 7.25
N PRO A 30 12.21 9.91 6.68
CA PRO A 30 11.96 10.18 5.28
C PRO A 30 12.40 11.58 4.87
N GLN A 31 13.00 11.69 3.69
CA GLN A 31 13.49 12.95 3.15
C GLN A 31 12.66 13.36 1.92
N ALA A 32 12.16 14.60 1.93
CA ALA A 32 11.47 15.17 0.77
C ALA A 32 12.41 15.24 -0.44
N GLY A 33 11.90 14.88 -1.62
CA GLY A 33 12.69 14.83 -2.86
C GLY A 33 13.55 13.58 -3.00
N VAL A 34 13.64 12.72 -1.99
CA VAL A 34 14.39 11.45 -2.00
C VAL A 34 13.46 10.27 -1.77
N ASP A 35 12.83 10.19 -0.60
CA ASP A 35 11.92 9.09 -0.24
C ASP A 35 10.46 9.37 -0.63
N TYR A 36 10.09 10.64 -0.75
CA TYR A 36 8.75 11.09 -1.11
C TYR A 36 8.76 12.47 -1.75
N ILE A 37 7.66 12.81 -2.41
CA ILE A 37 7.42 14.16 -2.96
C ILE A 37 6.30 14.82 -2.17
N ALA A 38 6.51 16.07 -1.76
CA ALA A 38 5.45 16.95 -1.26
C ALA A 38 4.72 17.56 -2.47
N LEU A 39 3.40 17.42 -2.49
CA LEU A 39 2.58 18.02 -3.56
C LEU A 39 2.54 19.55 -3.40
N GLU A 40 2.63 20.28 -4.50
CA GLU A 40 2.56 21.74 -4.52
C GLU A 40 1.22 22.27 -3.98
N LYS A 41 0.15 21.52 -4.25
CA LYS A 41 -1.21 21.83 -3.80
C LYS A 41 -1.81 20.60 -3.12
N PRO A 42 -2.42 20.76 -1.93
CA PRO A 42 -3.14 19.65 -1.31
C PRO A 42 -4.27 19.15 -2.20
N VAL A 43 -4.40 17.84 -2.28
CA VAL A 43 -5.50 17.17 -2.98
C VAL A 43 -6.65 17.00 -2.00
N PRO A 44 -7.86 17.46 -2.33
CA PRO A 44 -9.03 17.21 -1.49
C PRO A 44 -9.25 15.70 -1.29
N PHE A 45 -9.40 15.28 -0.05
CA PHE A 45 -9.70 13.91 0.34
C PHE A 45 -10.88 13.89 1.30
N GLU A 46 -11.47 12.71 1.49
CA GLU A 46 -12.58 12.53 2.45
C GLU A 46 -12.00 12.01 3.76
N PRO A 47 -11.71 12.90 4.73
CA PRO A 47 -11.07 12.49 5.96
C PRO A 47 -12.02 11.63 6.79
N VAL A 48 -11.54 10.50 7.26
CA VAL A 48 -12.17 9.79 8.37
C VAL A 48 -11.77 10.51 9.66
N ALA A 49 -12.73 10.90 10.48
CA ALA A 49 -12.47 11.64 11.71
C ALA A 49 -11.37 10.99 12.56
N GLY A 50 -10.35 11.76 12.93
CA GLY A 50 -9.21 11.32 13.74
C GLY A 50 -8.20 10.42 13.02
N LYS A 51 -8.34 10.23 11.69
CA LYS A 51 -7.42 9.40 10.90
C LYS A 51 -6.81 10.17 9.76
N VAL A 52 -5.58 9.79 9.41
CA VAL A 52 -4.90 10.25 8.20
C VAL A 52 -5.13 9.23 7.08
N GLU A 53 -5.56 9.71 5.92
CA GLU A 53 -5.80 8.84 4.78
C GLU A 53 -4.49 8.46 4.08
N VAL A 54 -4.31 7.16 3.84
CA VAL A 54 -3.30 6.60 2.94
C VAL A 54 -4.03 5.92 1.79
N ILE A 55 -3.65 6.28 0.57
CA ILE A 55 -4.24 5.78 -0.67
C ILE A 55 -3.21 4.93 -1.39
N GLU A 56 -3.58 3.71 -1.79
CA GLU A 56 -2.86 2.98 -2.79
C GLU A 56 -3.42 3.28 -4.18
N PHE A 57 -2.58 3.76 -5.09
CA PHE A 57 -2.85 3.77 -6.52
C PHE A 57 -2.30 2.48 -7.11
N PHE A 58 -3.17 1.67 -7.72
CA PHE A 58 -2.81 0.35 -8.21
C PHE A 58 -3.49 0.03 -9.54
N GLY A 59 -3.01 -1.01 -10.22
CA GLY A 59 -3.69 -1.56 -11.40
C GLY A 59 -3.69 -3.07 -11.36
N TYR A 60 -4.85 -3.71 -11.58
CA TYR A 60 -4.92 -5.17 -11.71
C TYR A 60 -4.04 -5.71 -12.86
N TRP A 61 -3.82 -4.90 -13.89
CA TRP A 61 -2.95 -5.21 -15.02
C TRP A 61 -1.44 -5.18 -14.67
N CYS A 62 -1.07 -4.55 -13.54
CA CYS A 62 0.33 -4.31 -13.19
C CYS A 62 0.94 -5.49 -12.42
N PRO A 63 2.04 -6.11 -12.93
CA PRO A 63 2.70 -7.21 -12.24
C PRO A 63 3.38 -6.77 -10.93
N HIS A 64 3.83 -5.52 -10.83
CA HIS A 64 4.43 -4.98 -9.61
C HIS A 64 3.37 -4.80 -8.51
N CYS A 65 2.14 -4.41 -8.85
CA CYS A 65 1.03 -4.37 -7.89
C CYS A 65 0.67 -5.77 -7.39
N ASN A 66 0.63 -6.77 -8.29
CA ASN A 66 0.43 -8.17 -7.90
C ASN A 66 1.53 -8.68 -6.94
N ALA A 67 2.79 -8.33 -7.21
CA ALA A 67 3.92 -8.71 -6.36
C ALA A 67 3.88 -8.01 -4.99
N PHE A 68 3.37 -6.78 -4.93
CA PHE A 68 3.25 -5.99 -3.71
C PHE A 68 2.10 -6.42 -2.80
N GLU A 69 1.05 -7.00 -3.33
CA GLU A 69 -0.18 -7.34 -2.59
C GLU A 69 0.06 -8.14 -1.29
N PRO A 70 0.92 -9.20 -1.23
CA PRO A 70 1.17 -9.93 0.02
C PRO A 70 1.76 -9.08 1.14
N GLU A 71 2.64 -8.15 0.79
CA GLU A 71 3.26 -7.25 1.74
C GLU A 71 2.25 -6.20 2.24
N LEU A 72 1.47 -5.63 1.33
CA LEU A 72 0.41 -4.69 1.65
C LEU A 72 -0.65 -5.32 2.55
N GLU A 73 -1.10 -6.55 2.27
CA GLU A 73 -2.03 -7.28 3.13
C GLU A 73 -1.47 -7.47 4.55
N THR A 74 -0.17 -7.77 4.66
CA THR A 74 0.52 -7.91 5.95
C THR A 74 0.54 -6.58 6.71
N TRP A 75 0.82 -5.48 6.01
CA TRP A 75 0.79 -4.15 6.57
C TRP A 75 -0.62 -3.75 7.02
N LEU A 76 -1.65 -4.05 6.23
CA LEU A 76 -3.06 -3.75 6.55
C LEU A 76 -3.54 -4.47 7.83
N LYS A 77 -3.05 -5.69 8.11
CA LYS A 77 -3.38 -6.42 9.35
C LYS A 77 -2.87 -5.73 10.62
N ARG A 78 -1.82 -4.94 10.51
CA ARG A 78 -1.20 -4.18 11.60
C ARG A 78 -1.34 -2.66 11.44
N LEU A 79 -2.28 -2.23 10.60
CA LEU A 79 -2.50 -0.82 10.27
C LEU A 79 -2.69 0.00 11.55
N PRO A 80 -1.91 1.07 11.77
CA PRO A 80 -2.07 1.95 12.92
C PRO A 80 -3.48 2.54 12.98
N ALA A 81 -4.04 2.62 14.19
CA ALA A 81 -5.43 3.06 14.40
C ALA A 81 -5.72 4.48 13.90
N ASN A 82 -4.70 5.31 13.77
CA ASN A 82 -4.77 6.67 13.25
C ASN A 82 -4.69 6.77 11.73
N ILE A 83 -4.57 5.64 11.01
CA ILE A 83 -4.55 5.60 9.55
C ILE A 83 -5.85 5.01 9.02
N SER A 84 -6.41 5.62 7.99
CA SER A 84 -7.42 5.03 7.12
C SER A 84 -6.77 4.69 5.78
N PHE A 85 -7.13 3.54 5.23
CA PHE A 85 -6.58 3.08 3.96
C PHE A 85 -7.68 2.89 2.94
N LYS A 86 -7.40 3.30 1.69
CA LYS A 86 -8.25 2.99 0.54
C LYS A 86 -7.42 2.72 -0.71
N ARG A 87 -8.03 2.07 -1.69
CA ARG A 87 -7.44 1.82 -3.00
C ARG A 87 -8.11 2.66 -4.08
N ILE A 88 -7.30 3.12 -5.03
CA ILE A 88 -7.77 3.76 -6.25
C ILE A 88 -7.19 2.97 -7.43
N PRO A 89 -8.05 2.27 -8.21
CA PRO A 89 -7.59 1.59 -9.40
C PRO A 89 -7.23 2.60 -10.48
N VAL A 90 -6.09 2.40 -11.15
CA VAL A 90 -5.53 3.30 -12.18
C VAL A 90 -5.73 2.71 -13.56
N ALA A 91 -6.13 3.55 -14.50
CA ALA A 91 -6.10 3.26 -15.92
C ALA A 91 -5.33 4.39 -16.63
N PHE A 92 -4.12 4.09 -17.11
CA PHE A 92 -3.33 5.05 -17.91
C PHE A 92 -3.80 5.12 -19.36
N ASN A 93 -4.63 4.17 -19.80
CA ASN A 93 -5.28 4.12 -21.10
C ASN A 93 -6.64 3.45 -21.02
N ASP A 94 -7.41 3.54 -22.10
CA ASP A 94 -8.78 3.02 -22.15
C ASP A 94 -8.87 1.50 -21.99
N ALA A 95 -7.85 0.75 -22.39
CA ALA A 95 -7.82 -0.70 -22.26
C ALA A 95 -7.82 -1.18 -20.80
N ALA A 96 -7.38 -0.34 -19.85
CA ALA A 96 -7.39 -0.64 -18.42
C ALA A 96 -8.69 -0.21 -17.70
N VAL A 97 -9.55 0.58 -18.34
CA VAL A 97 -10.82 1.05 -17.75
C VAL A 97 -11.75 -0.10 -17.33
N PRO A 98 -11.89 -1.21 -18.09
CA PRO A 98 -12.68 -2.35 -17.63
C PRO A 98 -12.25 -2.88 -16.25
N LEU A 99 -10.95 -2.91 -15.97
CA LEU A 99 -10.40 -3.35 -14.69
C LEU A 99 -10.65 -2.36 -13.54
N GLN A 100 -10.68 -1.04 -13.83
CA GLN A 100 -11.15 -0.06 -12.84
C GLN A 100 -12.63 -0.30 -12.47
N LYS A 101 -13.46 -0.52 -13.48
CA LYS A 101 -14.89 -0.82 -13.28
C LYS A 101 -15.08 -2.11 -12.49
N LEU A 102 -14.28 -3.15 -12.76
CA LEU A 102 -14.28 -4.39 -11.98
C LEU A 102 -14.04 -4.09 -10.49
N TYR A 103 -12.98 -3.33 -10.16
CA TYR A 103 -12.69 -2.98 -8.76
C TYR A 103 -13.88 -2.28 -8.09
N TYR A 104 -14.42 -1.25 -8.72
CA TYR A 104 -15.53 -0.49 -8.14
C TYR A 104 -16.84 -1.28 -8.09
N THR A 105 -17.03 -2.26 -8.98
CA THR A 105 -18.14 -3.20 -8.90
C THR A 105 -17.99 -4.11 -7.68
N LEU A 106 -16.80 -4.70 -7.49
CA LEU A 106 -16.50 -5.51 -6.31
C LEU A 106 -16.64 -4.71 -5.01
N GLU A 107 -16.21 -3.45 -5.01
CA GLU A 107 -16.36 -2.54 -3.88
C GLU A 107 -17.85 -2.27 -3.56
N ALA A 108 -18.65 -1.97 -4.56
CA ALA A 108 -20.11 -1.76 -4.38
C ALA A 108 -20.83 -3.03 -3.91
N MET A 109 -20.29 -4.21 -4.24
CA MET A 109 -20.81 -5.50 -3.78
C MET A 109 -20.26 -5.93 -2.40
N GLY A 110 -19.32 -5.17 -1.81
CA GLY A 110 -18.64 -5.56 -0.57
C GLY A 110 -17.70 -6.75 -0.72
N ARG A 111 -17.18 -7.02 -1.93
CA ARG A 111 -16.41 -8.22 -2.28
C ARG A 111 -14.91 -7.96 -2.52
N VAL A 112 -14.40 -6.75 -2.26
CA VAL A 112 -12.98 -6.46 -2.49
C VAL A 112 -12.09 -7.38 -1.65
N THR A 113 -12.38 -7.53 -0.37
CA THR A 113 -11.54 -8.28 0.57
C THR A 113 -11.30 -9.73 0.14
N ASP A 114 -12.33 -10.40 -0.38
CA ASP A 114 -12.25 -11.82 -0.79
C ASP A 114 -11.92 -12.01 -2.27
N MET A 115 -12.00 -10.95 -3.09
CA MET A 115 -11.77 -11.04 -4.53
C MET A 115 -10.46 -10.38 -4.99
N GLN A 116 -9.87 -9.46 -4.24
CA GLN A 116 -8.66 -8.74 -4.65
C GLN A 116 -7.56 -9.68 -5.17
N ARG A 117 -7.16 -10.66 -4.35
CA ARG A 117 -6.14 -11.64 -4.73
C ARG A 117 -6.57 -12.54 -5.90
N LYS A 118 -7.86 -12.90 -5.97
CA LYS A 118 -8.37 -13.75 -7.05
C LYS A 118 -8.33 -13.05 -8.39
N VAL A 119 -8.58 -11.73 -8.45
CA VAL A 119 -8.45 -10.96 -9.69
C VAL A 119 -7.00 -10.94 -10.16
N PHE A 120 -6.05 -10.66 -9.25
CA PHE A 120 -4.63 -10.73 -9.58
C PHE A 120 -4.21 -12.11 -10.06
N THR A 121 -4.64 -13.18 -9.38
CA THR A 121 -4.37 -14.57 -9.79
C THR A 121 -4.92 -14.86 -11.18
N ALA A 122 -6.18 -14.48 -11.45
CA ALA A 122 -6.81 -14.68 -12.75
C ALA A 122 -6.02 -14.03 -13.88
N ILE A 123 -5.53 -12.81 -13.68
CA ILE A 123 -4.77 -12.08 -14.71
C ILE A 123 -3.33 -12.57 -14.83
N HIS A 124 -2.61 -12.68 -13.69
CA HIS A 124 -1.16 -12.87 -13.72
C HIS A 124 -0.72 -14.33 -13.73
N ALA A 125 -1.47 -15.24 -13.08
CA ALA A 125 -1.17 -16.67 -13.04
C ALA A 125 -1.99 -17.46 -14.08
N GLU A 126 -3.30 -17.27 -14.10
CA GLU A 126 -4.20 -18.02 -15.00
C GLU A 126 -4.29 -17.43 -16.41
N LYS A 127 -3.74 -16.22 -16.62
CA LYS A 127 -3.71 -15.49 -17.90
C LYS A 127 -5.09 -15.29 -18.52
N LEU A 128 -6.13 -15.13 -17.70
CA LEU A 128 -7.47 -14.85 -18.17
C LEU A 128 -7.56 -13.43 -18.76
N ASN A 129 -8.29 -13.29 -19.85
CA ASN A 129 -8.56 -11.97 -20.42
C ASN A 129 -9.71 -11.27 -19.67
N LEU A 130 -9.37 -10.42 -18.73
CA LEU A 130 -10.31 -9.56 -18.00
C LEU A 130 -10.29 -8.11 -18.52
N ASN A 131 -9.88 -7.87 -19.76
CA ASN A 131 -9.88 -6.53 -20.36
C ASN A 131 -11.19 -6.19 -21.06
N THR A 132 -12.17 -7.11 -21.07
CA THR A 132 -13.51 -6.90 -21.64
C THR A 132 -14.59 -7.14 -20.61
N GLN A 133 -15.74 -6.52 -20.80
CA GLN A 133 -16.90 -6.73 -19.91
C GLN A 133 -17.32 -8.20 -19.91
N GLU A 134 -17.34 -8.86 -21.05
CA GLU A 134 -17.74 -10.27 -21.22
C GLU A 134 -16.82 -11.19 -20.42
N GLY A 135 -15.50 -10.99 -20.54
CA GLY A 135 -14.50 -11.76 -19.78
C GLY A 135 -14.63 -11.56 -18.27
N ILE A 136 -14.83 -10.32 -17.84
CA ILE A 136 -15.05 -9.96 -16.43
C ILE A 136 -16.32 -10.61 -15.88
N VAL A 137 -17.45 -10.52 -16.62
CA VAL A 137 -18.73 -11.09 -16.20
C VAL A 137 -18.63 -12.63 -16.11
N ALA A 138 -18.04 -13.27 -17.11
CA ALA A 138 -17.83 -14.72 -17.09
C ALA A 138 -16.99 -15.17 -15.89
N TRP A 139 -15.92 -14.42 -15.57
CA TRP A 139 -15.11 -14.67 -14.39
C TRP A 139 -15.91 -14.46 -13.09
N ALA A 140 -16.66 -13.36 -12.98
CA ALA A 140 -17.45 -13.04 -11.79
C ALA A 140 -18.50 -14.12 -11.49
N VAL A 141 -19.18 -14.62 -12.52
CA VAL A 141 -20.14 -15.74 -12.39
C VAL A 141 -19.45 -17.01 -11.87
N LYS A 142 -18.26 -17.35 -12.37
CA LYS A 142 -17.45 -18.46 -11.85
C LYS A 142 -17.05 -18.27 -10.37
N GLN A 143 -16.96 -17.02 -9.90
CA GLN A 143 -16.71 -16.70 -8.48
C GLN A 143 -18.01 -16.69 -7.63
N GLY A 144 -19.14 -17.14 -8.19
CA GLY A 144 -20.43 -17.27 -7.49
C GLY A 144 -21.21 -15.95 -7.38
N MET A 145 -20.89 -14.94 -8.19
CA MET A 145 -21.67 -13.69 -8.24
C MET A 145 -22.87 -13.84 -9.18
N ASP A 146 -24.00 -13.25 -8.79
CA ASP A 146 -25.18 -13.15 -9.65
C ASP A 146 -24.88 -12.30 -10.88
N GLN A 147 -25.08 -12.87 -12.05
CA GLN A 147 -24.74 -12.24 -13.33
C GLN A 147 -25.46 -10.91 -13.55
N LYS A 148 -26.79 -10.92 -13.32
CA LYS A 148 -27.62 -9.74 -13.56
C LYS A 148 -27.22 -8.61 -12.63
N LYS A 149 -27.13 -8.89 -11.35
CA LYS A 149 -26.73 -7.92 -10.32
C LYS A 149 -25.33 -7.36 -10.61
N PHE A 150 -24.38 -8.21 -11.02
CA PHE A 150 -23.03 -7.77 -11.36
C PHE A 150 -23.04 -6.80 -12.56
N ILE A 151 -23.73 -7.14 -13.65
CA ILE A 151 -23.84 -6.29 -14.84
C ILE A 151 -24.51 -4.96 -14.50
N ASP A 152 -25.63 -4.98 -13.77
CA ASP A 152 -26.37 -3.78 -13.36
C ASP A 152 -25.45 -2.82 -12.58
N ILE A 153 -24.62 -3.31 -11.67
CA ILE A 153 -23.65 -2.50 -10.92
C ILE A 153 -22.49 -2.04 -11.82
N TYR A 154 -21.90 -2.95 -12.59
CA TYR A 154 -20.75 -2.66 -13.46
C TYR A 154 -21.03 -1.56 -14.49
N THR A 155 -22.26 -1.50 -15.00
CA THR A 155 -22.69 -0.48 -15.98
C THR A 155 -23.32 0.74 -15.33
N SER A 156 -23.47 0.76 -14.01
CA SER A 156 -24.15 1.83 -13.28
C SER A 156 -23.44 3.19 -13.39
N PHE A 157 -24.24 4.25 -13.26
CA PHE A 157 -23.74 5.61 -13.15
C PHE A 157 -22.76 5.77 -11.97
N ALA A 158 -23.03 5.11 -10.84
CA ALA A 158 -22.18 5.18 -9.65
C ALA A 158 -20.76 4.66 -9.92
N VAL A 159 -20.62 3.51 -10.59
CA VAL A 159 -19.31 2.95 -10.97
C VAL A 159 -18.61 3.88 -11.97
N ASN A 160 -19.30 4.40 -12.99
CA ASN A 160 -18.72 5.32 -13.96
C ASN A 160 -18.24 6.64 -13.30
N THR A 161 -18.98 7.15 -12.32
CA THR A 161 -18.59 8.33 -11.53
C THR A 161 -17.32 8.06 -10.72
N LYS A 162 -17.18 6.88 -10.09
CA LYS A 162 -15.97 6.48 -9.38
C LYS A 162 -14.76 6.36 -10.30
N VAL A 163 -14.94 5.82 -11.51
CA VAL A 163 -13.88 5.77 -12.54
C VAL A 163 -13.41 7.18 -12.91
N THR A 164 -14.35 8.11 -13.14
CA THR A 164 -14.02 9.52 -13.43
C THR A 164 -13.25 10.16 -12.26
N ARG A 165 -13.71 9.94 -11.03
CA ARG A 165 -13.05 10.45 -9.83
C ARG A 165 -11.64 9.85 -9.63
N ALA A 166 -11.46 8.57 -9.92
CA ALA A 166 -10.13 7.93 -9.90
C ALA A 166 -9.16 8.62 -10.86
N LYS A 167 -9.59 8.94 -12.09
CA LYS A 167 -8.79 9.70 -13.06
C LYS A 167 -8.41 11.09 -12.53
N GLN A 168 -9.34 11.79 -11.88
CA GLN A 168 -9.07 13.08 -11.26
C GLN A 168 -8.03 12.97 -10.13
N MET A 169 -8.13 11.93 -9.29
CA MET A 169 -7.16 11.68 -8.21
C MET A 169 -5.77 11.33 -8.75
N VAL A 170 -5.68 10.49 -9.78
CA VAL A 170 -4.42 10.17 -10.47
C VAL A 170 -3.73 11.45 -10.97
N ASN A 171 -4.48 12.34 -11.62
CA ASN A 171 -3.96 13.60 -12.12
C ASN A 171 -3.54 14.55 -10.97
N ALA A 172 -4.36 14.65 -9.91
CA ALA A 172 -4.10 15.54 -8.78
C ALA A 172 -2.84 15.14 -7.99
N PHE A 173 -2.61 13.83 -7.82
CA PHE A 173 -1.40 13.29 -7.21
C PHE A 173 -0.22 13.20 -8.18
N LYS A 174 -0.41 13.50 -9.48
CA LYS A 174 0.60 13.36 -10.55
C LYS A 174 1.15 11.93 -10.64
N ILE A 175 0.25 10.92 -10.50
CA ILE A 175 0.62 9.51 -10.56
C ILE A 175 0.99 9.13 -12.00
N ASP A 176 2.21 8.68 -12.21
CA ASP A 176 2.75 8.24 -13.49
C ASP A 176 3.15 6.74 -13.49
N GLY A 177 3.12 6.09 -12.32
CA GLY A 177 3.42 4.68 -12.14
C GLY A 177 2.62 4.05 -10.99
N VAL A 178 2.51 2.72 -11.01
CA VAL A 178 1.85 1.94 -9.94
C VAL A 178 2.66 0.68 -9.62
N PRO A 179 2.72 0.23 -8.34
CA PRO A 179 2.00 0.76 -7.18
C PRO A 179 2.59 2.07 -6.64
N SER A 180 1.74 2.96 -6.15
CA SER A 180 2.13 4.23 -5.54
C SER A 180 1.25 4.54 -4.35
N LEU A 181 1.76 5.31 -3.38
CA LEU A 181 1.05 5.69 -2.17
C LEU A 181 0.87 7.20 -2.09
N GLY A 182 -0.37 7.65 -1.91
CA GLY A 182 -0.71 9.03 -1.57
C GLY A 182 -1.00 9.14 -0.08
N ILE A 183 -0.52 10.17 0.58
CA ILE A 183 -0.64 10.35 2.03
C ILE A 183 -1.22 11.72 2.34
N ALA A 184 -2.30 11.76 3.13
CA ALA A 184 -2.93 12.98 3.65
C ALA A 184 -3.33 14.01 2.57
N GLY A 185 -3.48 13.61 1.31
CA GLY A 185 -3.66 14.55 0.20
C GLY A 185 -2.47 15.49 -0.04
N ARG A 186 -1.32 15.25 0.58
CA ARG A 186 -0.16 16.17 0.60
C ARG A 186 1.13 15.54 0.10
N PHE A 187 1.27 14.23 0.18
CA PHE A 187 2.51 13.54 -0.13
C PHE A 187 2.27 12.36 -1.05
N TYR A 188 3.29 12.04 -1.81
CA TYR A 188 3.34 10.92 -2.73
C TYR A 188 4.66 10.16 -2.54
N THR A 189 4.60 8.83 -2.54
CA THR A 189 5.78 7.96 -2.58
C THR A 189 5.49 6.72 -3.40
N ASP A 190 6.53 6.07 -3.89
CA ASP A 190 6.48 4.81 -4.62
C ASP A 190 7.75 3.98 -4.40
N GLY A 191 7.81 2.81 -5.06
CA GLY A 191 8.96 1.93 -4.94
C GLY A 191 10.26 2.48 -5.57
N THR A 192 10.19 3.46 -6.46
CA THR A 192 11.36 4.10 -7.06
C THR A 192 11.96 5.12 -6.11
N LEU A 193 11.15 6.04 -5.60
CA LEU A 193 11.55 7.03 -4.62
C LEU A 193 12.08 6.38 -3.34
N ALA A 194 11.30 5.48 -2.76
CA ALA A 194 11.65 4.83 -1.51
C ALA A 194 12.63 3.64 -1.66
N LYS A 195 13.08 3.32 -2.88
CA LYS A 195 13.96 2.17 -3.16
C LYS A 195 13.37 0.82 -2.74
N GLY A 196 12.05 0.68 -2.89
CA GLY A 196 11.28 -0.53 -2.60
C GLY A 196 9.97 -0.24 -1.87
N MET A 197 8.97 -1.11 -2.08
CA MET A 197 7.63 -0.91 -1.53
C MET A 197 7.58 -1.08 -0.01
N THR A 198 8.44 -1.92 0.58
CA THR A 198 8.60 -2.02 2.05
C THR A 198 8.93 -0.65 2.66
N ARG A 199 9.88 0.05 2.07
CA ARG A 199 10.26 1.38 2.52
C ARG A 199 9.16 2.40 2.23
N ALA A 200 8.46 2.30 1.10
CA ALA A 200 7.33 3.17 0.78
C ALA A 200 6.21 3.07 1.82
N LEU A 201 5.88 1.87 2.32
CA LEU A 201 4.92 1.69 3.43
C LEU A 201 5.40 2.36 4.72
N GLN A 202 6.69 2.24 5.05
CA GLN A 202 7.28 2.89 6.23
C GLN A 202 7.24 4.42 6.12
N VAL A 203 7.54 4.95 4.94
CA VAL A 203 7.44 6.37 4.62
C VAL A 203 6.00 6.87 4.79
N ALA A 204 5.03 6.11 4.25
CA ALA A 204 3.61 6.45 4.36
C ALA A 204 3.14 6.48 5.82
N GLU A 205 3.55 5.48 6.62
CA GLU A 205 3.20 5.40 8.04
C GLU A 205 3.81 6.56 8.85
N GLN A 206 5.08 6.89 8.59
CA GLN A 206 5.74 7.99 9.27
C GLN A 206 5.15 9.35 8.91
N LEU A 207 4.91 9.63 7.62
CA LEU A 207 4.27 10.86 7.17
C LEU A 207 2.84 11.02 7.70
N ALA A 208 2.08 9.91 7.77
CA ALA A 208 0.76 9.92 8.38
C ALA A 208 0.81 10.29 9.87
N ASN A 209 1.77 9.74 10.61
CA ASN A 209 1.96 10.07 12.03
C ASN A 209 2.38 11.54 12.24
N GLU A 210 3.28 12.06 11.41
CA GLU A 210 3.71 13.46 11.48
C GLU A 210 2.55 14.41 11.14
N THR A 211 1.73 14.09 10.13
CA THR A 211 0.58 14.93 9.71
C THR A 211 -0.51 14.98 10.77
N LYS A 212 -0.72 13.91 11.55
CA LYS A 212 -1.70 13.91 12.63
C LYS A 212 -1.34 14.88 13.76
N ASN A 213 -0.05 15.09 13.98
CA ASN A 213 0.49 15.87 15.10
C ASN A 213 0.75 17.35 14.71
N ALA A 214 0.51 17.72 13.44
CA ALA A 214 0.65 19.08 12.91
C ALA A 214 -0.69 19.80 12.83
#